data_5cc2ccde96757a201c07605554cbac95
#
_entry.id   5cc2ccde96757a201c07605554cbac95
#
_cell.length_a   1.000
_cell.length_b   1.000
_cell.length_c   1.000
_cell.angle_alpha   90.00
_cell.angle_beta   90.00
_cell.angle_gamma   90.00
#
_symmetry.space_group_name_H-M   'P 1'
#
loop_
_entity.id
_entity.type
_entity.pdbx_description
1 polymer ?
#
loop_
_entity_poly.entity_id
_entity_poly.type
_entity_poly.pdbx_seq_one_letter_code
_entity_poly.pdbx_strand_id
1 'polypeptide(L)'
;MINTDAISLLNWYYQRFPGQPFLGSEDDFLCAVANYRFLRSALIPRATKTLRVAHTMDVRFLADQFGFGTDNNFFDFASKVLNLLDDESFPVYNRQIALVFGKPFTTPNDNDIDYPGKDILDHQEAIYQDVVETYRDLQNHQVINDFRKEFNCPDFSFVKILDIVFTELGKLLDKEGYEPSPAEFLKEHHTQS
;
A
#
# COMPACT_ATOMS: atom_id res chain seq x y z
N MET A 1 -3.29 14.60 -2.28
CA MET A 1 -4.16 15.22 -1.20
C MET A 1 -4.32 14.22 -0.08
N ILE A 2 -4.25 14.63 1.21
CA ILE A 2 -4.46 13.73 2.35
C ILE A 2 -5.83 13.08 2.26
N ASN A 3 -5.88 11.75 2.33
CA ASN A 3 -7.13 10.99 2.22
C ASN A 3 -7.77 10.82 3.61
N THR A 4 -8.79 11.61 3.87
CA THR A 4 -9.52 11.62 5.16
C THR A 4 -10.28 10.32 5.42
N ASP A 5 -10.75 9.62 4.38
CA ASP A 5 -11.49 8.36 4.53
C ASP A 5 -10.55 7.23 4.95
N ALA A 6 -9.34 7.18 4.40
CA ALA A 6 -8.31 6.23 4.80
C ALA A 6 -7.90 6.43 6.27
N ILE A 7 -7.73 7.70 6.70
CA ILE A 7 -7.43 8.03 8.10
C ILE A 7 -8.61 7.64 9.01
N SER A 8 -9.83 7.92 8.60
CA SER A 8 -11.04 7.57 9.35
C SER A 8 -11.19 6.06 9.50
N LEU A 9 -10.88 5.29 8.45
CA LEU A 9 -10.90 3.82 8.50
C LEU A 9 -9.84 3.28 9.46
N LEU A 10 -8.61 3.83 9.43
CA LEU A 10 -7.55 3.46 10.36
C LEU A 10 -7.96 3.75 11.82
N ASN A 11 -8.54 4.93 12.08
CA ASN A 11 -9.00 5.31 13.41
C ASN A 11 -10.16 4.43 13.90
N TRP A 12 -11.12 4.13 13.03
CA TRP A 12 -12.21 3.21 13.32
C TRP A 12 -11.69 1.82 13.71
N TYR A 13 -10.77 1.28 12.92
CA TYR A 13 -10.13 0.01 13.19
C TYR A 13 -9.42 0.01 14.54
N TYR A 14 -8.62 1.03 14.80
CA TYR A 14 -7.83 1.15 16.01
C TYR A 14 -8.69 1.28 17.29
N GLN A 15 -9.85 1.93 17.17
CA GLN A 15 -10.82 2.03 18.27
C GLN A 15 -11.54 0.71 18.53
N ARG A 16 -11.83 -0.06 17.49
CA ARG A 16 -12.57 -1.32 17.60
C ARG A 16 -11.68 -2.47 18.07
N PHE A 17 -10.42 -2.45 17.73
CA PHE A 17 -9.43 -3.48 18.06
C PHE A 17 -8.23 -2.87 18.79
N PRO A 18 -8.43 -2.31 20.00
CA PRO A 18 -7.35 -1.66 20.74
C PRO A 18 -6.24 -2.68 21.08
N GLY A 19 -5.00 -2.32 20.75
CA GLY A 19 -3.85 -3.19 20.97
C GLY A 19 -3.71 -4.35 19.97
N GLN A 20 -4.52 -4.38 18.91
CA GLN A 20 -4.38 -5.35 17.81
C GLN A 20 -4.02 -4.60 16.51
N PRO A 21 -2.76 -4.25 16.30
CA PRO A 21 -2.33 -3.46 15.14
C PRO A 21 -2.35 -4.26 13.82
N PHE A 22 -2.72 -5.54 13.86
CA PHE A 22 -2.76 -6.43 12.70
C PHE A 22 -3.97 -7.37 12.76
N LEU A 23 -4.71 -7.49 11.66
CA LEU A 23 -5.94 -8.30 11.56
C LEU A 23 -5.70 -9.77 11.24
N GLY A 24 -4.53 -10.11 10.68
CA GLY A 24 -4.14 -11.47 10.35
C GLY A 24 -3.72 -12.25 11.60
N SER A 25 -3.52 -13.56 11.44
CA SER A 25 -2.91 -14.37 12.47
C SER A 25 -1.43 -13.96 12.69
N GLU A 26 -0.89 -14.26 13.86
CA GLU A 26 0.54 -14.05 14.16
C GLU A 26 1.42 -14.78 13.13
N ASP A 27 1.02 -15.98 12.71
CA ASP A 27 1.72 -16.76 11.69
C ASP A 27 1.72 -16.05 10.33
N ASP A 28 0.60 -15.45 9.91
CA ASP A 28 0.52 -14.67 8.67
C ASP A 28 1.46 -13.47 8.71
N PHE A 29 1.51 -12.79 9.85
CA PHE A 29 2.43 -11.67 10.05
C PHE A 29 3.90 -12.13 10.01
N LEU A 30 4.25 -13.19 10.73
CA LEU A 30 5.62 -13.73 10.73
C LEU A 30 6.04 -14.18 9.33
N CYS A 31 5.13 -14.81 8.58
CA CYS A 31 5.36 -15.16 7.17
C CYS A 31 5.59 -13.91 6.30
N ALA A 32 4.79 -12.86 6.47
CA ALA A 32 4.95 -11.62 5.72
C ALA A 32 6.30 -10.95 6.02
N VAL A 33 6.71 -10.90 7.29
CA VAL A 33 8.00 -10.36 7.73
C VAL A 33 9.17 -11.19 7.18
N ALA A 34 9.09 -12.51 7.27
CA ALA A 34 10.13 -13.40 6.76
C ALA A 34 10.29 -13.26 5.23
N ASN A 35 9.18 -13.21 4.50
CA ASN A 35 9.16 -13.01 3.06
C ASN A 35 9.74 -11.64 2.68
N TYR A 36 9.39 -10.59 3.39
CA TYR A 36 9.94 -9.25 3.15
C TYR A 36 11.47 -9.22 3.35
N ARG A 37 11.95 -9.76 4.49
CA ARG A 37 13.39 -9.83 4.78
C ARG A 37 14.15 -10.66 3.74
N PHE A 38 13.57 -11.79 3.33
CA PHE A 38 14.14 -12.62 2.27
C PHE A 38 14.19 -11.88 0.93
N LEU A 39 13.09 -11.25 0.50
CA LEU A 39 13.02 -10.49 -0.74
C LEU A 39 14.00 -9.32 -0.72
N ARG A 40 14.07 -8.59 0.38
CA ARG A 40 15.03 -7.51 0.55
C ARG A 40 16.47 -7.99 0.38
N SER A 41 16.85 -9.07 1.03
CA SER A 41 18.20 -9.63 0.95
C SER A 41 18.56 -10.18 -0.43
N ALA A 42 17.59 -10.81 -1.12
CA ALA A 42 17.81 -11.47 -2.41
C ALA A 42 17.70 -10.51 -3.60
N LEU A 43 16.82 -9.51 -3.54
CA LEU A 43 16.48 -8.64 -4.68
C LEU A 43 17.24 -7.31 -4.68
N ILE A 44 17.61 -6.77 -3.52
CA ILE A 44 18.37 -5.50 -3.46
C ILE A 44 19.64 -5.54 -4.33
N PRO A 45 20.50 -6.57 -4.26
CA PRO A 45 21.70 -6.62 -5.09
C PRO A 45 21.41 -6.62 -6.59
N ARG A 46 20.27 -7.22 -7.00
CA ARG A 46 19.82 -7.28 -8.40
C ARG A 46 19.18 -5.96 -8.82
N ALA A 47 18.28 -5.43 -8.00
CA ALA A 47 17.61 -4.15 -8.24
C ALA A 47 18.61 -3.00 -8.32
N THR A 48 19.61 -2.93 -7.42
CA THR A 48 20.65 -1.91 -7.46
C THR A 48 21.46 -1.97 -8.77
N LYS A 49 21.66 -3.16 -9.34
CA LYS A 49 22.36 -3.31 -10.62
C LYS A 49 21.50 -2.79 -11.79
N THR A 50 20.21 -3.00 -11.75
CA THR A 50 19.24 -2.52 -12.76
C THR A 50 19.00 -1.01 -12.62
N LEU A 51 18.93 -0.50 -11.39
CA LEU A 51 18.65 0.90 -11.08
C LEU A 51 19.86 1.84 -11.18
N ARG A 52 21.07 1.31 -11.28
CA ARG A 52 22.24 2.13 -11.68
C ARG A 52 22.07 2.78 -13.06
N VAL A 53 21.09 2.33 -13.82
CA VAL A 53 20.69 2.90 -15.11
C VAL A 53 19.55 3.92 -14.96
N ALA A 54 18.76 3.86 -13.86
CA ALA A 54 17.66 4.79 -13.60
C ALA A 54 18.13 5.86 -12.60
N HIS A 55 18.54 7.01 -13.09
CA HIS A 55 18.93 8.16 -12.25
C HIS A 55 17.75 8.84 -11.52
N THR A 56 16.53 8.31 -11.66
CA THR A 56 15.32 8.88 -11.06
C THR A 56 14.62 7.85 -10.18
N MET A 57 14.45 8.18 -8.91
CA MET A 57 13.62 7.45 -7.95
C MET A 57 12.13 7.84 -8.14
N ASP A 58 11.60 7.53 -9.32
CA ASP A 58 10.25 7.88 -9.73
C ASP A 58 9.47 6.61 -10.12
N VAL A 59 8.36 6.33 -9.41
CA VAL A 59 7.56 5.11 -9.59
C VAL A 59 6.96 5.05 -10.99
N ARG A 60 6.44 6.17 -11.48
CA ARG A 60 5.83 6.24 -12.81
C ARG A 60 6.87 6.00 -13.90
N PHE A 61 8.00 6.68 -13.81
CA PHE A 61 9.09 6.48 -14.77
C PHE A 61 9.54 5.02 -14.82
N LEU A 62 9.69 4.37 -13.67
CA LEU A 62 10.06 2.95 -13.63
C LEU A 62 8.96 2.05 -14.20
N ALA A 63 7.69 2.35 -13.92
CA ALA A 63 6.56 1.60 -14.50
C ALA A 63 6.54 1.70 -16.02
N ASP A 64 6.75 2.88 -16.57
CA ASP A 64 6.88 3.11 -18.02
C ASP A 64 8.06 2.32 -18.62
N GLN A 65 9.23 2.31 -17.93
CA GLN A 65 10.40 1.57 -18.40
C GLN A 65 10.19 0.06 -18.38
N PHE A 66 9.54 -0.47 -17.36
CA PHE A 66 9.21 -1.90 -17.27
C PHE A 66 8.14 -2.31 -18.27
N GLY A 67 7.19 -1.42 -18.56
CA GLY A 67 6.10 -1.61 -19.50
C GLY A 67 6.48 -1.37 -20.97
N PHE A 68 7.67 -0.85 -21.25
CA PHE A 68 8.07 -0.47 -22.60
C PHE A 68 7.91 -1.61 -23.60
N GLY A 69 7.09 -1.38 -24.62
CA GLY A 69 6.79 -2.37 -25.66
C GLY A 69 5.82 -3.47 -25.26
N THR A 70 5.13 -3.34 -24.14
CA THR A 70 4.08 -4.28 -23.68
C THR A 70 2.81 -3.52 -23.31
N ASP A 71 1.67 -4.23 -23.30
CA ASP A 71 0.40 -3.69 -22.79
C ASP A 71 0.22 -3.89 -21.29
N ASN A 72 1.27 -4.35 -20.59
CA ASN A 72 1.23 -4.65 -19.17
C ASN A 72 1.51 -3.39 -18.34
N ASN A 73 0.75 -3.27 -17.25
CA ASN A 73 0.95 -2.24 -16.26
C ASN A 73 1.88 -2.75 -15.14
N PHE A 74 2.99 -2.05 -14.94
CA PHE A 74 4.01 -2.40 -13.96
C PHE A 74 4.09 -1.43 -12.78
N PHE A 75 3.08 -0.61 -12.54
CA PHE A 75 3.10 0.39 -11.46
C PHE A 75 3.24 -0.25 -10.07
N ASP A 76 2.47 -1.32 -9.79
CA ASP A 76 2.58 -2.12 -8.57
C ASP A 76 4.01 -2.67 -8.42
N PHE A 77 4.57 -3.25 -9.47
CA PHE A 77 5.94 -3.79 -9.44
C PHE A 77 6.99 -2.69 -9.23
N ALA A 78 6.87 -1.56 -9.90
CA ALA A 78 7.78 -0.43 -9.77
C ALA A 78 7.80 0.13 -8.34
N SER A 79 6.62 0.31 -7.73
CA SER A 79 6.50 0.75 -6.33
C SER A 79 7.15 -0.21 -5.35
N LYS A 80 6.98 -1.53 -5.54
CA LYS A 80 7.64 -2.56 -4.74
C LYS A 80 9.16 -2.54 -4.88
N VAL A 81 9.66 -2.32 -6.08
CA VAL A 81 11.11 -2.20 -6.32
C VAL A 81 11.68 -1.00 -5.57
N LEU A 82 11.03 0.18 -5.65
CA LEU A 82 11.48 1.35 -4.91
C LEU A 82 11.37 1.17 -3.39
N ASN A 83 10.27 0.59 -2.90
CA ASN A 83 10.10 0.27 -1.49
C ASN A 83 11.22 -0.65 -0.96
N LEU A 84 11.66 -1.64 -1.74
CA LEU A 84 12.78 -2.50 -1.35
C LEU A 84 14.11 -1.76 -1.24
N LEU A 85 14.29 -0.68 -1.99
CA LEU A 85 15.51 0.14 -1.98
C LEU A 85 15.50 1.18 -0.87
N ASP A 86 14.36 1.81 -0.68
CA ASP A 86 14.13 2.86 0.31
C ASP A 86 12.69 2.77 0.83
N ASP A 87 12.49 1.99 1.88
CA ASP A 87 11.21 1.75 2.51
C ASP A 87 10.79 2.88 3.47
N GLU A 88 11.62 3.90 3.64
CA GLU A 88 11.25 5.12 4.38
C GLU A 88 10.51 6.14 3.50
N SER A 89 10.82 6.14 2.20
CA SER A 89 10.32 7.17 1.28
C SER A 89 9.24 6.67 0.33
N PHE A 90 9.23 5.37 -0.01
CA PHE A 90 8.38 4.81 -1.05
C PHE A 90 7.38 3.78 -0.49
N PRO A 91 6.09 4.15 -0.31
CA PRO A 91 5.03 3.19 -0.03
C PRO A 91 4.89 2.13 -1.14
N VAL A 92 4.38 0.96 -0.78
CA VAL A 92 3.94 -0.03 -1.77
C VAL A 92 2.59 0.39 -2.33
N TYR A 93 2.42 0.29 -3.65
CA TYR A 93 1.12 0.36 -4.30
C TYR A 93 0.63 -1.07 -4.58
N ASN A 94 -0.57 -1.41 -4.14
CA ASN A 94 -1.24 -2.67 -4.45
C ASN A 94 -2.76 -2.48 -4.43
N ARG A 95 -3.51 -3.52 -4.87
CA ARG A 95 -4.97 -3.49 -4.89
C ARG A 95 -5.58 -3.14 -3.53
N GLN A 96 -5.09 -3.74 -2.45
CA GLN A 96 -5.65 -3.55 -1.12
C GLN A 96 -5.47 -2.12 -0.63
N ILE A 97 -4.30 -1.54 -0.83
CA ILE A 97 -4.04 -0.13 -0.50
C ILE A 97 -4.92 0.78 -1.35
N ALA A 98 -5.05 0.51 -2.66
CA ALA A 98 -5.91 1.30 -3.54
C ALA A 98 -7.39 1.28 -3.09
N LEU A 99 -7.90 0.15 -2.60
CA LEU A 99 -9.26 0.05 -2.03
C LEU A 99 -9.43 0.93 -0.79
N VAL A 100 -8.46 0.96 0.11
CA VAL A 100 -8.51 1.84 1.31
C VAL A 100 -8.56 3.31 0.92
N PHE A 101 -7.94 3.67 -0.18
CA PHE A 101 -7.97 5.05 -0.68
C PHE A 101 -9.22 5.36 -1.53
N GLY A 102 -10.21 4.47 -1.54
CA GLY A 102 -11.52 4.67 -2.17
C GLY A 102 -11.47 4.68 -3.69
N LYS A 103 -10.47 4.04 -4.28
CA LYS A 103 -10.25 4.04 -5.73
C LYS A 103 -10.09 2.62 -6.26
N PRO A 104 -10.79 2.24 -7.33
CA PRO A 104 -10.67 0.91 -7.89
C PRO A 104 -9.23 0.67 -8.38
N PHE A 105 -8.73 -0.52 -8.10
CA PHE A 105 -7.50 -1.01 -8.70
C PHE A 105 -7.81 -1.44 -10.12
N THR A 106 -7.46 -0.62 -11.10
CA THR A 106 -7.63 -0.95 -12.51
C THR A 106 -6.47 -1.83 -12.96
N THR A 107 -6.76 -3.10 -13.26
CA THR A 107 -5.84 -3.94 -14.02
C THR A 107 -6.14 -3.78 -15.51
N PRO A 108 -5.15 -3.98 -16.42
CA PRO A 108 -5.36 -3.89 -17.85
C PRO A 108 -6.43 -4.85 -18.41
N ASN A 109 -6.83 -5.85 -17.61
CA ASN A 109 -7.83 -6.87 -17.99
C ASN A 109 -9.25 -6.58 -17.48
N ASP A 110 -9.47 -5.52 -16.73
CA ASP A 110 -10.82 -5.11 -16.35
C ASP A 110 -11.49 -4.43 -17.55
N ASN A 111 -12.13 -5.27 -18.39
CA ASN A 111 -12.81 -4.87 -19.63
C ASN A 111 -13.99 -3.90 -19.42
N ASP A 112 -14.32 -3.55 -18.19
CA ASP A 112 -15.44 -2.69 -17.83
C ASP A 112 -15.07 -1.22 -17.64
N ILE A 113 -13.78 -0.85 -17.72
CA ILE A 113 -13.34 0.53 -17.57
C ILE A 113 -12.65 0.97 -18.86
N ASP A 114 -13.30 1.83 -19.59
CA ASP A 114 -12.85 2.45 -20.83
C ASP A 114 -11.72 3.50 -20.56
N TYR A 115 -10.62 3.05 -19.92
CA TYR A 115 -9.43 3.87 -19.71
C TYR A 115 -8.37 3.53 -20.77
N PRO A 116 -8.06 4.41 -21.69
CA PRO A 116 -6.91 4.25 -22.59
C PRO A 116 -5.61 4.20 -21.75
N GLY A 117 -4.67 3.33 -22.11
CA GLY A 117 -3.53 2.90 -21.28
C GLY A 117 -2.69 4.01 -20.63
N LYS A 118 -2.66 5.23 -21.21
CA LYS A 118 -1.97 6.38 -20.60
C LYS A 118 -2.73 6.93 -19.39
N ASP A 119 -4.04 6.86 -19.40
CA ASP A 119 -4.89 7.37 -18.32
C ASP A 119 -4.84 6.47 -17.08
N ILE A 120 -4.54 5.17 -17.24
CA ILE A 120 -4.37 4.23 -16.12
C ILE A 120 -3.16 4.61 -15.26
N LEU A 121 -2.02 4.90 -15.88
CA LEU A 121 -0.81 5.31 -15.14
C LEU A 121 -1.00 6.66 -14.44
N ASP A 122 -1.65 7.61 -15.09
CA ASP A 122 -1.98 8.92 -14.50
C ASP A 122 -2.90 8.75 -13.28
N HIS A 123 -3.87 7.85 -13.38
CA HIS A 123 -4.78 7.53 -12.28
C HIS A 123 -4.07 6.85 -11.11
N GLN A 124 -3.21 5.86 -11.39
CA GLN A 124 -2.44 5.16 -10.35
C GLN A 124 -1.43 6.09 -9.67
N GLU A 125 -0.80 6.97 -10.45
CA GLU A 125 0.10 7.98 -9.89
C GLU A 125 -0.66 8.93 -8.94
N ALA A 126 -1.87 9.37 -9.31
CA ALA A 126 -2.68 10.22 -8.44
C ALA A 126 -3.04 9.52 -7.13
N ILE A 127 -3.44 8.23 -7.16
CA ILE A 127 -3.67 7.45 -5.94
C ILE A 127 -2.38 7.33 -5.13
N TYR A 128 -1.27 7.03 -5.78
CA TYR A 128 0.02 6.87 -5.11
C TYR A 128 0.48 8.14 -4.41
N GLN A 129 0.26 9.30 -4.99
CA GLN A 129 0.54 10.59 -4.34
C GLN A 129 -0.35 10.80 -3.10
N ASP A 130 -1.63 10.45 -3.16
CA ASP A 130 -2.52 10.48 -2.00
C ASP A 130 -2.02 9.52 -0.88
N VAL A 131 -1.51 8.34 -1.22
CA VAL A 131 -0.89 7.41 -0.26
C VAL A 131 0.34 8.04 0.39
N VAL A 132 1.26 8.58 -0.40
CA VAL A 132 2.50 9.20 0.09
C VAL A 132 2.20 10.34 1.06
N GLU A 133 1.27 11.24 0.70
CA GLU A 133 0.90 12.38 1.53
C GLU A 133 0.21 11.94 2.82
N THR A 134 -0.72 10.98 2.74
CA THR A 134 -1.42 10.45 3.91
C THR A 134 -0.47 9.73 4.87
N TYR A 135 0.49 8.96 4.35
CA TYR A 135 1.48 8.30 5.19
C TYR A 135 2.37 9.29 5.95
N ARG A 136 2.75 10.39 5.31
CA ARG A 136 3.50 11.47 5.98
C ARG A 136 2.70 12.10 7.11
N ASP A 137 1.40 12.29 6.93
CA ASP A 137 0.51 12.80 7.97
C ASP A 137 0.41 11.83 9.15
N LEU A 138 0.41 10.52 8.86
CA LEU A 138 0.31 9.44 9.84
C LEU A 138 1.64 9.01 10.47
N GLN A 139 2.78 9.62 10.14
CA GLN A 139 4.12 9.19 10.62
C GLN A 139 4.24 9.10 12.14
N ASN A 140 3.45 9.86 12.89
CA ASN A 140 3.41 9.86 14.36
C ASN A 140 2.16 9.19 14.95
N HIS A 141 1.38 8.49 14.12
CA HIS A 141 0.18 7.82 14.60
C HIS A 141 0.52 6.70 15.60
N GLN A 142 -0.31 6.55 16.63
CA GLN A 142 -0.07 5.59 17.72
C GLN A 142 0.07 4.15 17.21
N VAL A 143 -0.62 3.77 16.15
CA VAL A 143 -0.54 2.43 15.53
C VAL A 143 0.90 2.01 15.23
N ILE A 144 1.76 2.95 14.85
CA ILE A 144 3.16 2.65 14.50
C ILE A 144 3.95 2.20 15.74
N ASN A 145 3.76 2.89 16.86
CA ASN A 145 4.43 2.55 18.10
C ASN A 145 3.93 1.23 18.67
N ASP A 146 2.62 1.00 18.63
CA ASP A 146 2.01 -0.22 19.13
C ASP A 146 2.39 -1.41 18.27
N PHE A 147 2.44 -1.23 16.94
CA PHE A 147 2.91 -2.26 16.01
C PHE A 147 4.36 -2.67 16.29
N ARG A 148 5.27 -1.70 16.48
CA ARG A 148 6.68 -1.99 16.80
C ARG A 148 6.83 -2.72 18.12
N LYS A 149 6.02 -2.36 19.12
CA LYS A 149 6.03 -2.98 20.44
C LYS A 149 5.52 -4.42 20.39
N GLU A 150 4.40 -4.64 19.70
CA GLU A 150 3.75 -5.96 19.61
C GLU A 150 4.63 -6.96 18.86
N PHE A 151 5.14 -6.57 17.71
CA PHE A 151 5.88 -7.47 16.82
C PHE A 151 7.39 -7.39 16.92
N ASN A 152 7.90 -6.63 17.89
CA ASN A 152 9.35 -6.48 18.13
C ASN A 152 10.14 -6.21 16.82
N CYS A 153 9.67 -5.26 16.01
CA CYS A 153 10.27 -4.88 14.74
C CYS A 153 10.74 -3.41 14.73
N PRO A 154 11.76 -3.05 15.55
CA PRO A 154 12.24 -1.68 15.66
C PRO A 154 12.88 -1.16 14.36
N ASP A 155 13.30 -2.06 13.49
CA ASP A 155 13.93 -1.81 12.19
C ASP A 155 12.93 -1.49 11.06
N PHE A 156 11.63 -1.61 11.31
CA PHE A 156 10.63 -1.24 10.31
C PHE A 156 10.42 0.27 10.28
N SER A 157 10.48 0.84 9.06
CA SER A 157 10.09 2.21 8.83
C SER A 157 8.59 2.42 9.13
N PHE A 158 8.18 3.67 9.36
CA PHE A 158 6.75 3.98 9.52
C PHE A 158 5.97 3.67 8.24
N VAL A 159 6.57 3.89 7.07
CA VAL A 159 5.98 3.56 5.77
C VAL A 159 5.72 2.06 5.67
N LYS A 160 6.69 1.24 6.05
CA LYS A 160 6.54 -0.22 6.03
C LYS A 160 5.43 -0.72 6.95
N ILE A 161 5.30 -0.14 8.14
CA ILE A 161 4.23 -0.46 9.07
C ILE A 161 2.87 -0.07 8.47
N LEU A 162 2.75 1.14 7.91
CA LEU A 162 1.51 1.58 7.28
C LEU A 162 1.16 0.74 6.03
N ASP A 163 2.13 0.32 5.22
CA ASP A 163 1.92 -0.61 4.11
C ASP A 163 1.24 -1.92 4.58
N ILE A 164 1.71 -2.47 5.70
CA ILE A 164 1.16 -3.71 6.26
C ILE A 164 -0.26 -3.45 6.78
N VAL A 165 -0.44 -2.42 7.60
CA VAL A 165 -1.74 -2.08 8.21
C VAL A 165 -2.77 -1.77 7.14
N PHE A 166 -2.45 -0.93 6.16
CA PHE A 166 -3.39 -0.59 5.09
C PHE A 166 -3.65 -1.74 4.12
N THR A 167 -2.69 -2.64 3.92
CA THR A 167 -2.94 -3.88 3.17
C THR A 167 -3.97 -4.76 3.89
N GLU A 168 -3.88 -4.90 5.22
CA GLU A 168 -4.86 -5.68 6.00
C GLU A 168 -6.24 -5.00 6.02
N LEU A 169 -6.30 -3.68 6.15
CA LEU A 169 -7.56 -2.94 6.04
C LEU A 169 -8.20 -3.10 4.65
N GLY A 170 -7.40 -3.11 3.59
CA GLY A 170 -7.88 -3.37 2.24
C GLY A 170 -8.42 -4.79 2.05
N LYS A 171 -7.79 -5.79 2.68
CA LYS A 171 -8.31 -7.17 2.70
C LYS A 171 -9.64 -7.26 3.45
N LEU A 172 -9.82 -6.48 4.52
CA LEU A 172 -11.09 -6.40 5.23
C LEU A 172 -12.19 -5.85 4.31
N LEU A 173 -11.94 -4.75 3.62
CA LEU A 173 -12.88 -4.16 2.66
C LEU A 173 -13.23 -5.14 1.54
N ASP A 174 -12.24 -5.79 0.94
CA ASP A 174 -12.41 -6.76 -0.15
C ASP A 174 -13.28 -7.96 0.30
N LYS A 175 -13.05 -8.46 1.52
CA LYS A 175 -13.83 -9.59 2.10
C LYS A 175 -15.29 -9.23 2.35
N GLU A 176 -15.57 -8.02 2.78
CA GLU A 176 -16.94 -7.54 3.07
C GLU A 176 -17.68 -7.08 1.80
N GLY A 177 -17.01 -7.13 0.63
CA GLY A 177 -17.60 -6.73 -0.65
C GLY A 177 -17.75 -5.23 -0.83
N TYR A 178 -17.01 -4.43 -0.06
CA TYR A 178 -17.00 -2.96 -0.17
C TYR A 178 -16.04 -2.47 -1.27
N GLU A 179 -16.22 -2.93 -2.50
CA GLU A 179 -15.68 -2.23 -3.65
C GLU A 179 -16.72 -1.17 -4.07
N PRO A 180 -16.49 0.11 -3.90
CA PRO A 180 -15.21 0.85 -3.88
C PRO A 180 -15.03 1.87 -2.74
N SER A 181 -15.69 1.84 -1.58
CA SER A 181 -15.63 3.01 -0.71
C SER A 181 -15.48 2.74 0.80
N PRO A 182 -14.33 3.11 1.42
CA PRO A 182 -14.17 3.12 2.87
C PRO A 182 -15.27 3.92 3.58
N ALA A 183 -15.80 4.99 2.95
CA ALA A 183 -16.86 5.81 3.50
C ALA A 183 -18.19 5.07 3.65
N GLU A 184 -18.53 4.16 2.73
CA GLU A 184 -19.73 3.31 2.82
C GLU A 184 -19.57 2.29 3.94
N PHE A 185 -18.42 1.61 3.99
CA PHE A 185 -18.10 0.71 5.08
C PHE A 185 -18.24 1.39 6.44
N LEU A 186 -17.68 2.57 6.61
CA LEU A 186 -17.76 3.32 7.86
C LEU A 186 -19.19 3.71 8.24
N LYS A 187 -20.02 4.11 7.27
CA LYS A 187 -21.44 4.44 7.53
C LYS A 187 -22.21 3.26 8.11
N GLU A 188 -22.01 2.06 7.56
CA GLU A 188 -22.70 0.87 8.03
C GLU A 188 -22.23 0.41 9.41
N HIS A 189 -20.93 0.58 9.71
CA HIS A 189 -20.35 0.11 10.96
C HIS A 189 -20.42 1.14 12.10
N HIS A 190 -20.65 2.43 11.83
CA HIS A 190 -20.91 3.43 12.86
C HIS A 190 -22.33 3.33 13.46
N THR A 191 -23.28 2.71 12.76
CA THR A 191 -24.66 2.53 13.24
C THR A 191 -24.83 1.38 14.22
N GLN A 192 -23.77 0.63 14.52
CA GLN A 192 -23.80 -0.54 15.44
C GLN A 192 -23.13 -0.27 16.81
N SER A 193 -22.91 1.00 17.18
CA SER A 193 -22.27 1.38 18.46
C SER A 193 -23.31 1.79 19.50
#